data_b131eb66c7dfbd1d33fccd32ae0a31f7
#
_entry.id   b131eb66c7dfbd1d33fccd32ae0a31f7
#
_cell.length_a   1.000
_cell.length_b   1.000
_cell.length_c   1.000
_cell.angle_alpha   90.00
_cell.angle_beta   90.00
_cell.angle_gamma   90.00
#
_symmetry.space_group_name_H-M   'P 1'
#
loop_
_entity.id
_entity.type
_entity.pdbx_description
1 polymer ?
#
loop_
_entity_poly.entity_id
_entity_poly.type
_entity_poly.pdbx_seq_one_letter_code
_entity_poly.pdbx_strand_id
1 'polypeptide(L)'
;APPLGRHSTIVFGGTSTLHPPKCNWQPTRKYCCFLSHYKNEAGSDARDLRDLLQRMANAPVFLDSSDLADLKRLFTDGVQQSDVLVVLGTKGVLTRPWCLLELWEAHTQGVPIIFVTVEGRGFDFGDAKHFASHFTEELEVANPGALELVEKGLRQQGATVDDLAAALALLLDAA
;
A
#
# COMPACT_ATOMS: atom_id res chain seq x y z
N ALA A 1 -5.04 16.23 -13.84
CA ALA A 1 -4.97 15.35 -12.67
C ALA A 1 -6.36 15.20 -12.09
N PRO A 2 -6.87 13.98 -11.81
CA PRO A 2 -8.11 13.82 -11.08
C PRO A 2 -7.90 14.26 -9.63
N PRO A 3 -8.95 14.80 -8.94
CA PRO A 3 -8.82 15.24 -7.57
C PRO A 3 -8.55 14.04 -6.65
N LEU A 4 -7.43 14.09 -5.96
CA LEU A 4 -7.08 13.19 -4.87
C LEU A 4 -7.90 13.57 -3.63
N GLY A 5 -8.44 12.57 -2.96
CA GLY A 5 -8.75 12.66 -1.55
C GLY A 5 -10.22 12.77 -1.18
N ARG A 6 -10.77 11.65 -0.73
CA ARG A 6 -11.72 11.62 0.40
C ARG A 6 -11.34 10.44 1.28
N HIS A 7 -11.09 10.72 2.55
CA HIS A 7 -10.94 9.69 3.56
C HIS A 7 -12.24 8.87 3.60
N SER A 8 -12.14 7.58 3.33
CA SER A 8 -13.24 6.65 3.50
C SER A 8 -12.84 5.65 4.57
N THR A 9 -13.45 5.76 5.74
CA THR A 9 -13.31 4.76 6.80
C THR A 9 -14.20 3.58 6.46
N ILE A 10 -13.62 2.42 6.17
CA ILE A 10 -14.36 1.17 6.07
C ILE A 10 -14.29 0.49 7.43
N VAL A 11 -15.43 0.46 8.13
CA VAL A 11 -15.54 -0.23 9.41
C VAL A 11 -15.97 -1.67 9.15
N PHE A 12 -15.09 -2.63 9.39
CA PHE A 12 -15.42 -4.04 9.43
C PHE A 12 -15.86 -4.41 10.85
N GLY A 13 -17.12 -4.29 11.13
CA GLY A 13 -17.66 -4.65 12.44
C GLY A 13 -19.15 -4.82 12.39
N GLY A 14 -19.60 -6.07 12.33
CA GLY A 14 -21.00 -6.44 12.48
C GLY A 14 -21.35 -7.68 11.65
N THR A 15 -21.94 -8.66 12.28
CA THR A 15 -22.55 -9.85 11.66
C THR A 15 -23.76 -9.44 10.80
N SER A 16 -23.54 -8.71 9.73
CA SER A 16 -24.57 -8.43 8.75
C SER A 16 -24.39 -9.41 7.58
N THR A 17 -25.38 -10.25 7.38
CA THR A 17 -25.55 -11.13 6.21
C THR A 17 -25.87 -10.37 4.94
N LEU A 18 -25.65 -9.07 4.90
CA LEU A 18 -25.83 -8.24 3.72
C LEU A 18 -24.78 -8.60 2.70
N HIS A 19 -25.22 -9.06 1.53
CA HIS A 19 -24.32 -9.19 0.39
C HIS A 19 -23.68 -7.83 0.11
N PRO A 20 -22.35 -7.77 -0.05
CA PRO A 20 -21.71 -6.52 -0.36
C PRO A 20 -22.31 -5.93 -1.64
N PRO A 21 -22.52 -4.62 -1.71
CA PRO A 21 -23.05 -4.00 -2.90
C PRO A 21 -22.14 -4.34 -4.09
N LYS A 22 -22.72 -4.81 -5.19
CA LYS A 22 -21.93 -5.01 -6.42
C LYS A 22 -21.57 -3.64 -6.98
N CYS A 23 -20.32 -3.42 -7.28
CA CYS A 23 -19.88 -2.27 -8.02
C CYS A 23 -19.71 -2.63 -9.50
N ASN A 24 -20.00 -1.69 -10.39
CA ASN A 24 -19.84 -1.87 -11.84
C ASN A 24 -18.42 -1.48 -12.29
N TRP A 25 -17.41 -1.65 -11.44
CA TRP A 25 -16.05 -1.36 -11.81
C TRP A 25 -15.55 -2.42 -12.79
N GLN A 26 -15.15 -1.96 -13.95
CA GLN A 26 -14.43 -2.78 -14.91
C GLN A 26 -12.96 -2.36 -14.88
N PRO A 27 -12.05 -3.22 -14.41
CA PRO A 27 -10.65 -2.92 -14.39
C PRO A 27 -10.13 -2.61 -15.80
N THR A 28 -9.30 -1.61 -15.90
CA THR A 28 -8.58 -1.26 -17.14
C THR A 28 -7.28 -2.08 -17.26
N ARG A 29 -6.81 -2.63 -16.13
CA ARG A 29 -5.64 -3.49 -16.02
C ARG A 29 -6.05 -4.89 -15.57
N LYS A 30 -5.07 -5.77 -15.40
CA LYS A 30 -5.30 -7.17 -15.00
C LYS A 30 -5.99 -7.31 -13.63
N TYR A 31 -5.64 -6.43 -12.69
CA TYR A 31 -6.19 -6.42 -11.33
C TYR A 31 -6.93 -5.12 -11.05
N CYS A 32 -8.05 -5.20 -10.34
CA CYS A 32 -8.74 -3.99 -9.90
C CYS A 32 -7.93 -3.24 -8.84
N CYS A 33 -7.20 -3.94 -7.98
CA CYS A 33 -6.26 -3.34 -7.05
C CYS A 33 -5.14 -4.29 -6.64
N PHE A 34 -4.06 -3.69 -6.14
CA PHE A 34 -2.99 -4.34 -5.40
C PHE A 34 -3.15 -3.99 -3.92
N LEU A 35 -3.10 -4.99 -3.03
CA LEU A 35 -3.15 -4.78 -1.59
C LEU A 35 -1.75 -4.82 -0.99
N SER A 36 -1.23 -3.66 -0.64
CA SER A 36 0.02 -3.50 0.12
C SER A 36 -0.28 -3.58 1.61
N HIS A 37 0.45 -4.41 2.33
CA HIS A 37 0.21 -4.59 3.77
C HIS A 37 1.44 -5.13 4.49
N TYR A 38 1.53 -4.85 5.78
CA TYR A 38 2.49 -5.53 6.65
C TYR A 38 1.91 -6.87 7.13
N LYS A 39 2.45 -7.97 6.60
CA LYS A 39 1.94 -9.33 6.78
C LYS A 39 1.71 -9.72 8.24
N ASN A 40 2.63 -9.34 9.14
CA ASN A 40 2.51 -9.68 10.56
C ASN A 40 1.41 -8.89 11.28
N GLU A 41 1.05 -7.71 10.80
CA GLU A 41 0.05 -6.85 11.42
C GLU A 41 -1.33 -6.96 10.78
N ALA A 42 -1.40 -7.16 9.46
CA ALA A 42 -2.66 -7.14 8.71
C ALA A 42 -2.82 -8.29 7.71
N GLY A 43 -2.11 -9.41 7.88
CA GLY A 43 -2.19 -10.51 6.92
C GLY A 43 -3.56 -11.19 6.83
N SER A 44 -4.33 -11.26 7.93
CA SER A 44 -5.72 -11.72 7.93
C SER A 44 -6.64 -10.68 7.31
N ASP A 45 -6.51 -9.41 7.74
CA ASP A 45 -7.32 -8.30 7.25
C ASP A 45 -7.17 -8.13 5.74
N ALA A 46 -5.95 -8.29 5.22
CA ALA A 46 -5.65 -8.23 3.79
C ALA A 46 -6.33 -9.35 2.98
N ARG A 47 -6.36 -10.57 3.51
CA ARG A 47 -7.06 -11.70 2.87
C ARG A 47 -8.56 -11.49 2.84
N ASP A 48 -9.14 -11.06 3.97
CA ASP A 48 -10.57 -10.80 4.08
C ASP A 48 -10.99 -9.66 3.15
N LEU A 49 -10.19 -8.59 3.11
CA LEU A 49 -10.42 -7.47 2.19
C LEU A 49 -10.29 -7.88 0.72
N ARG A 50 -9.28 -8.69 0.37
CA ARG A 50 -9.13 -9.25 -0.98
C ARG A 50 -10.41 -9.98 -1.39
N ASP A 51 -10.87 -10.90 -0.56
CA ASP A 51 -12.02 -11.74 -0.87
C ASP A 51 -13.31 -10.92 -0.99
N LEU A 52 -13.44 -9.88 -0.16
CA LEU A 52 -14.55 -8.92 -0.25
C LEU A 52 -14.51 -8.13 -1.56
N LEU A 53 -13.37 -7.51 -1.87
CA LEU A 53 -13.20 -6.69 -3.08
C LEU A 53 -13.39 -7.50 -4.35
N GLN A 54 -12.86 -8.73 -4.42
CA GLN A 54 -13.07 -9.62 -5.56
C GLN A 54 -14.56 -9.93 -5.79
N ARG A 55 -15.32 -10.15 -4.70
CA ARG A 55 -16.76 -10.39 -4.81
C ARG A 55 -17.53 -9.12 -5.22
N MET A 56 -17.13 -7.97 -4.72
CA MET A 56 -17.79 -6.69 -5.02
C MET A 56 -17.55 -6.24 -6.46
N ALA A 57 -16.28 -6.26 -6.88
CA ALA A 57 -15.86 -5.79 -8.20
C ALA A 57 -16.01 -6.86 -9.29
N ASN A 58 -16.21 -8.13 -8.93
CA ASN A 58 -16.13 -9.27 -9.84
C ASN A 58 -14.86 -9.26 -10.69
N ALA A 59 -13.75 -8.90 -10.08
CA ALA A 59 -12.45 -8.71 -10.72
C ALA A 59 -11.32 -9.19 -9.81
N PRO A 60 -10.19 -9.66 -10.36
CA PRO A 60 -9.09 -10.14 -9.55
C PRO A 60 -8.43 -9.01 -8.76
N VAL A 61 -8.03 -9.33 -7.54
CA VAL A 61 -7.24 -8.48 -6.64
C VAL A 61 -5.87 -9.12 -6.48
N PHE A 62 -4.81 -8.33 -6.61
CA PHE A 62 -3.46 -8.81 -6.31
C PHE A 62 -3.18 -8.68 -4.83
N LEU A 63 -2.81 -9.78 -4.20
CA LEU A 63 -2.30 -9.82 -2.84
C LEU A 63 -1.00 -10.59 -2.85
N ASP A 64 0.10 -9.93 -2.52
CA ASP A 64 1.36 -10.64 -2.34
C ASP A 64 1.33 -11.49 -1.07
N SER A 65 1.38 -12.79 -1.26
CA SER A 65 1.43 -13.77 -0.18
C SER A 65 2.78 -14.48 -0.10
N SER A 66 3.68 -14.21 -1.05
CA SER A 66 4.97 -14.88 -1.15
C SER A 66 6.06 -14.15 -0.36
N ASP A 67 7.08 -14.89 0.09
CA ASP A 67 8.32 -14.34 0.59
C ASP A 67 9.18 -13.98 -0.64
N LEU A 68 9.01 -12.77 -1.13
CA LEU A 68 9.51 -12.36 -2.43
C LEU A 68 11.02 -12.29 -2.50
N ALA A 69 11.56 -13.18 -3.31
CA ALA A 69 12.92 -13.09 -3.81
C ALA A 69 13.05 -12.23 -5.09
N ASP A 70 11.93 -11.87 -5.73
CA ASP A 70 11.91 -11.20 -7.05
C ASP A 70 11.05 -9.93 -7.07
N LEU A 71 11.66 -8.79 -6.69
CA LEU A 71 11.06 -7.45 -6.76
C LEU A 71 10.53 -7.09 -8.13
N LYS A 72 11.22 -7.49 -9.19
CA LYS A 72 10.85 -7.13 -10.55
C LYS A 72 9.47 -7.69 -10.90
N ARG A 73 9.19 -8.93 -10.51
CA ARG A 73 7.88 -9.54 -10.73
C ARG A 73 6.78 -8.90 -9.89
N LEU A 74 7.09 -8.52 -8.64
CA LEU A 74 6.14 -7.80 -7.80
C LEU A 74 5.68 -6.50 -8.45
N PHE A 75 6.60 -5.72 -8.98
CA PHE A 75 6.31 -4.44 -9.61
C PHE A 75 5.62 -4.63 -10.96
N THR A 76 6.20 -5.43 -11.87
CA THR A 76 5.68 -5.58 -13.23
C THR A 76 4.38 -6.37 -13.30
N ASP A 77 4.25 -7.43 -12.51
CA ASP A 77 3.09 -8.33 -12.56
C ASP A 77 2.02 -7.97 -11.51
N GLY A 78 2.38 -7.17 -10.52
CA GLY A 78 1.50 -6.72 -9.44
C GLY A 78 1.12 -5.25 -9.55
N VAL A 79 1.99 -4.35 -9.10
CA VAL A 79 1.68 -2.90 -9.00
C VAL A 79 1.30 -2.31 -10.35
N GLN A 80 2.12 -2.50 -11.39
CA GLN A 80 1.88 -1.96 -12.73
C GLN A 80 0.64 -2.56 -13.41
N GLN A 81 0.21 -3.74 -13.03
CA GLN A 81 -0.96 -4.43 -13.57
C GLN A 81 -2.22 -4.20 -12.73
N SER A 82 -2.19 -3.26 -11.80
CA SER A 82 -3.32 -2.89 -10.94
C SER A 82 -3.82 -1.49 -11.22
N ASP A 83 -5.13 -1.29 -11.20
CA ASP A 83 -5.75 0.03 -11.40
C ASP A 83 -5.50 0.96 -10.21
N VAL A 84 -5.32 0.41 -9.02
CA VAL A 84 -5.06 1.17 -7.78
C VAL A 84 -4.19 0.36 -6.82
N LEU A 85 -3.30 1.03 -6.09
CA LEU A 85 -2.61 0.48 -4.92
C LEU A 85 -3.41 0.84 -3.67
N VAL A 86 -3.82 -0.16 -2.91
CA VAL A 86 -4.48 0.02 -1.61
C VAL A 86 -3.50 -0.37 -0.51
N VAL A 87 -3.13 0.59 0.33
CA VAL A 87 -2.23 0.38 1.47
C VAL A 87 -3.05 0.17 2.72
N LEU A 88 -2.91 -0.99 3.36
CA LEU A 88 -3.51 -1.21 4.67
C LEU A 88 -2.66 -0.54 5.74
N GLY A 89 -3.18 0.58 6.25
CA GLY A 89 -2.54 1.39 7.27
C GLY A 89 -2.52 0.66 8.61
N THR A 90 -1.33 0.22 9.00
CA THR A 90 -1.02 -0.33 10.31
C THR A 90 0.23 0.35 10.85
N LYS A 91 0.49 0.27 12.16
CA LYS A 91 1.58 0.99 12.83
C LYS A 91 2.93 0.83 12.12
N GLY A 92 3.24 -0.39 11.65
CA GLY A 92 4.53 -0.71 11.07
C GLY A 92 4.59 -0.73 9.54
N VAL A 93 3.51 -0.44 8.81
CA VAL A 93 3.47 -0.61 7.35
C VAL A 93 4.53 0.21 6.62
N LEU A 94 4.75 1.47 7.04
CA LEU A 94 5.73 2.37 6.44
C LEU A 94 7.18 2.05 6.86
N THR A 95 7.39 1.11 7.77
CA THR A 95 8.73 0.64 8.13
C THR A 95 9.15 -0.61 7.34
N ARG A 96 8.31 -1.09 6.43
CA ARG A 96 8.57 -2.30 5.63
C ARG A 96 9.16 -1.93 4.27
N PRO A 97 10.38 -2.40 3.95
CA PRO A 97 11.04 -2.07 2.68
C PRO A 97 10.17 -2.36 1.46
N TRP A 98 9.46 -3.49 1.46
CA TRP A 98 8.60 -3.88 0.34
C TRP A 98 7.41 -2.94 0.16
N CYS A 99 6.71 -2.59 1.26
CA CYS A 99 5.60 -1.63 1.19
C CYS A 99 6.05 -0.24 0.72
N LEU A 100 7.25 0.19 1.14
CA LEU A 100 7.84 1.46 0.69
C LEU A 100 8.19 1.43 -0.80
N LEU A 101 8.76 0.32 -1.29
CA LEU A 101 9.10 0.16 -2.70
C LEU A 101 7.85 -0.03 -3.58
N GLU A 102 6.78 -0.65 -3.07
CA GLU A 102 5.47 -0.72 -3.73
C GLU A 102 4.84 0.67 -3.87
N LEU A 103 4.90 1.49 -2.81
CA LEU A 103 4.47 2.89 -2.84
C LEU A 103 5.25 3.72 -3.86
N TRP A 104 6.58 3.56 -3.87
CA TRP A 104 7.46 4.22 -4.84
C TRP A 104 7.11 3.82 -6.28
N GLU A 105 6.96 2.53 -6.53
CA GLU A 105 6.59 2.03 -7.86
C GLU A 105 5.24 2.59 -8.31
N ALA A 106 4.22 2.53 -7.44
CA ALA A 106 2.91 3.08 -7.75
C ALA A 106 2.96 4.59 -8.06
N HIS A 107 3.71 5.35 -7.25
CA HIS A 107 3.90 6.78 -7.46
C HIS A 107 4.54 7.09 -8.80
N THR A 108 5.64 6.41 -9.14
CA THR A 108 6.39 6.66 -10.38
C THR A 108 5.64 6.22 -11.64
N GLN A 109 4.83 5.16 -11.53
CA GLN A 109 4.00 4.65 -12.63
C GLN A 109 2.63 5.34 -12.74
N GLY A 110 2.36 6.32 -11.88
CA GLY A 110 1.07 7.02 -11.86
C GLY A 110 -0.12 6.12 -11.50
N VAL A 111 0.12 5.04 -10.75
CA VAL A 111 -0.94 4.21 -10.19
C VAL A 111 -1.54 4.95 -8.98
N PRO A 112 -2.85 5.21 -8.95
CA PRO A 112 -3.50 5.84 -7.81
C PRO A 112 -3.25 5.06 -6.51
N ILE A 113 -3.04 5.77 -5.40
CA ILE A 113 -2.76 5.19 -4.09
C ILE A 113 -3.89 5.57 -3.12
N ILE A 114 -4.40 4.58 -2.39
CA ILE A 114 -5.42 4.75 -1.36
C ILE A 114 -4.91 4.15 -0.06
N PHE A 115 -4.94 4.93 1.02
CA PHE A 115 -4.70 4.42 2.38
C PHE A 115 -6.02 4.00 3.01
N VAL A 116 -6.06 2.78 3.54
CA VAL A 116 -7.17 2.24 4.32
C VAL A 116 -6.67 1.95 5.72
N THR A 117 -7.16 2.69 6.71
CA THR A 117 -6.80 2.45 8.10
C THR A 117 -7.51 1.20 8.62
N VAL A 118 -6.78 0.32 9.28
CA VAL A 118 -7.33 -0.87 9.92
C VAL A 118 -7.54 -0.57 11.40
N GLU A 119 -8.79 -0.63 11.86
CA GLU A 119 -9.14 -0.30 13.24
C GLU A 119 -8.37 -1.19 14.23
N GLY A 120 -7.84 -0.58 15.28
CA GLY A 120 -7.05 -1.28 16.30
C GLY A 120 -5.62 -1.65 15.88
N ARG A 121 -5.17 -1.30 14.66
CA ARG A 121 -3.81 -1.58 14.18
C ARG A 121 -2.84 -0.39 14.31
N GLY A 122 -3.31 0.73 14.89
CA GLY A 122 -2.46 1.82 15.35
C GLY A 122 -1.80 2.66 14.26
N PHE A 123 -2.39 2.75 13.07
CA PHE A 123 -1.94 3.70 12.06
C PHE A 123 -2.47 5.08 12.38
N ASP A 124 -1.57 6.08 12.38
CA ASP A 124 -1.89 7.49 12.53
C ASP A 124 -1.22 8.30 11.42
N PHE A 125 -1.98 9.20 10.77
CA PHE A 125 -1.46 10.03 9.68
C PHE A 125 -0.47 11.10 10.17
N GLY A 126 -0.62 11.61 11.40
CA GLY A 126 0.32 12.54 11.99
C GLY A 126 1.68 11.90 12.23
N ASP A 127 1.69 10.71 12.83
CA ASP A 127 2.89 9.90 13.02
C ASP A 127 3.53 9.53 11.67
N ALA A 128 2.73 9.17 10.69
CA ALA A 128 3.21 8.84 9.34
C ALA A 128 3.88 10.03 8.64
N LYS A 129 3.32 11.25 8.78
CA LYS A 129 3.92 12.49 8.27
C LYS A 129 5.23 12.83 9.00
N HIS A 130 5.25 12.65 10.31
CA HIS A 130 6.48 12.82 11.09
C HIS A 130 7.57 11.85 10.62
N PHE A 131 7.21 10.57 10.47
CA PHE A 131 8.09 9.55 9.91
C PHE A 131 8.64 9.94 8.53
N ALA A 132 7.80 10.41 7.61
CA ALA A 132 8.24 10.82 6.29
C ALA A 132 9.22 12.00 6.31
N SER A 133 9.05 12.93 7.25
CA SER A 133 9.95 14.10 7.41
C SER A 133 11.31 13.76 8.06
N HIS A 134 11.42 12.61 8.75
CA HIS A 134 12.64 12.11 9.40
C HIS A 134 12.99 10.69 8.90
N PHE A 135 12.69 10.43 7.64
CA PHE A 135 12.57 9.11 7.04
C PHE A 135 13.77 8.20 7.33
N THR A 136 14.98 8.67 7.06
CA THR A 136 16.20 7.86 7.18
C THR A 136 16.46 7.43 8.62
N GLU A 137 16.34 8.37 9.56
CA GLU A 137 16.59 8.14 10.97
C GLU A 137 15.52 7.25 11.59
N GLU A 138 14.25 7.58 11.32
CA GLU A 138 13.10 6.84 11.84
C GLU A 138 13.04 5.41 11.28
N LEU A 139 13.35 5.22 10.00
CA LEU A 139 13.35 3.89 9.38
C LEU A 139 14.43 3.00 10.01
N GLU A 140 15.63 3.51 10.20
CA GLU A 140 16.73 2.74 10.79
C GLU A 140 16.47 2.38 12.26
N VAL A 141 15.81 3.28 13.01
CA VAL A 141 15.41 3.02 14.41
C VAL A 141 14.27 2.00 14.47
N ALA A 142 13.25 2.13 13.61
CA ALA A 142 12.06 1.27 13.65
C ALA A 142 12.29 -0.12 13.06
N ASN A 143 13.21 -0.23 12.09
CA ASN A 143 13.52 -1.49 11.40
C ASN A 143 14.98 -1.50 10.92
N PRO A 144 15.94 -1.80 11.81
CA PRO A 144 17.36 -1.80 11.46
C PRO A 144 17.70 -2.63 10.23
N GLY A 145 18.47 -2.05 9.30
CA GLY A 145 18.81 -2.65 8.02
C GLY A 145 17.75 -2.51 6.91
N ALA A 146 16.58 -1.96 7.22
CA ALA A 146 15.55 -1.70 6.20
C ALA A 146 16.01 -0.64 5.19
N LEU A 147 16.74 0.35 5.65
CA LEU A 147 17.25 1.44 4.81
C LEU A 147 18.14 0.90 3.67
N GLU A 148 19.05 -0.02 3.96
CA GLU A 148 19.92 -0.65 2.95
C GLU A 148 19.11 -1.38 1.87
N LEU A 149 18.04 -2.09 2.27
CA LEU A 149 17.16 -2.79 1.34
C LEU A 149 16.39 -1.82 0.44
N VAL A 150 15.87 -0.73 1.03
CA VAL A 150 15.17 0.34 0.29
C VAL A 150 16.13 0.99 -0.71
N GLU A 151 17.32 1.42 -0.26
CA GLU A 151 18.34 2.00 -1.13
C GLU A 151 18.70 1.10 -2.30
N LYS A 152 18.88 -0.19 -2.05
CA LYS A 152 19.20 -1.18 -3.09
C LYS A 152 18.08 -1.27 -4.13
N GLY A 153 16.81 -1.27 -3.68
CA GLY A 153 15.66 -1.30 -4.57
C GLY A 153 15.53 -0.04 -5.42
N LEU A 154 15.71 1.14 -4.80
CA LEU A 154 15.64 2.44 -5.47
C LEU A 154 16.77 2.64 -6.49
N ARG A 155 18.01 2.24 -6.17
CA ARG A 155 19.14 2.32 -7.10
C ARG A 155 18.90 1.56 -8.41
N GLN A 156 18.17 0.45 -8.37
CA GLN A 156 17.79 -0.28 -9.58
C GLN A 156 16.87 0.50 -10.49
N GLN A 157 16.17 1.50 -9.93
CA GLN A 157 15.25 2.39 -10.64
C GLN A 157 15.85 3.79 -10.89
N GLY A 158 17.12 4.01 -10.52
CA GLY A 158 17.80 5.30 -10.66
C GLY A 158 17.32 6.37 -9.68
N ALA A 159 16.75 5.96 -8.55
CA ALA A 159 16.19 6.84 -7.53
C ALA A 159 16.98 6.80 -6.22
N THR A 160 16.73 7.77 -5.36
CA THR A 160 17.34 7.94 -4.04
C THR A 160 16.31 7.80 -2.91
N VAL A 161 16.80 7.68 -1.69
CA VAL A 161 15.96 7.68 -0.49
C VAL A 161 15.24 9.01 -0.31
N ASP A 162 15.90 10.13 -0.66
CA ASP A 162 15.30 11.46 -0.57
C ASP A 162 14.13 11.60 -1.55
N ASP A 163 14.21 11.01 -2.74
CA ASP A 163 13.10 10.98 -3.69
C ASP A 163 11.90 10.22 -3.14
N LEU A 164 12.13 9.08 -2.50
CA LEU A 164 11.08 8.30 -1.84
C LEU A 164 10.46 9.07 -0.65
N ALA A 165 11.28 9.68 0.21
CA ALA A 165 10.81 10.46 1.34
C ALA A 165 9.94 11.63 0.89
N ALA A 166 10.36 12.36 -0.15
CA ALA A 166 9.58 13.45 -0.74
C ALA A 166 8.25 12.95 -1.33
N ALA A 167 8.27 11.83 -2.06
CA ALA A 167 7.05 11.23 -2.60
C ALA A 167 6.09 10.79 -1.49
N LEU A 168 6.60 10.17 -0.43
CA LEU A 168 5.81 9.73 0.71
C LEU A 168 5.16 10.92 1.43
N ALA A 169 5.89 12.01 1.65
CA ALA A 169 5.34 13.24 2.23
C ALA A 169 4.18 13.78 1.40
N LEU A 170 4.34 13.87 0.07
CA LEU A 170 3.29 14.31 -0.85
C LEU A 170 2.05 13.40 -0.79
N LEU A 171 2.24 12.09 -0.76
CA LEU A 171 1.16 11.10 -0.69
C LEU A 171 0.38 11.22 0.62
N LEU A 172 1.06 11.40 1.75
CA LEU A 172 0.43 11.52 3.05
C LEU A 172 -0.26 12.88 3.25
N ASP A 173 0.20 13.93 2.59
CA ASP A 173 -0.47 15.24 2.62
C ASP A 173 -1.74 15.27 1.77
N ALA A 174 -1.81 14.42 0.75
CA ALA A 174 -2.98 14.28 -0.11
C ALA A 174 -4.04 13.30 0.44
N ALA A 175 -3.65 12.45 1.41
CA ALA A 175 -4.52 11.46 2.04
C ALA A 175 -5.26 12.04 3.24
#